data_bb8711d1ef1331cc17c7b3f00a81ddc4
#
_entry.id   bb8711d1ef1331cc17c7b3f00a81ddc4
#
_cell.length_a   1.000
_cell.length_b   1.000
_cell.length_c   1.000
_cell.angle_alpha   90.00
_cell.angle_beta   90.00
_cell.angle_gamma   90.00
#
_symmetry.space_group_name_H-M   'P 1'
#
loop_
_entity.id
_entity.type
_entity.pdbx_description
1 polymer ?
#
loop_
_entity_poly.entity_id
_entity_poly.type
_entity_poly.pdbx_seq_one_letter_code
_entity_poly.pdbx_strand_id
1 'polypeptide(L)'
;MSWGSPVIYTIVVVAAVAIMGVYVSWRAGRLDRLHARLEAARSALDAALLRRSSVALELASSGLLDPATSLLLAGAAHDARSAQTDQELPESDLTRALRAVFGQPGFRASLGQTEGAEELLTELEGAAHQVFLARKFYNDAVAATRAARHRPLARLLRLAGGAPLPEFFEIEDSLVGPGDAGQGADMPHLTG
;
A
#
# COMPACT_ATOMS: atom_id res chain seq x y z
N MET A 1 13.66 -5.68 67.19
CA MET A 1 12.30 -5.46 66.65
C MET A 1 12.43 -5.09 65.19
N SER A 2 12.36 -6.07 64.23
CA SER A 2 12.59 -5.86 62.80
C SER A 2 11.35 -6.24 61.96
N TRP A 3 10.19 -5.74 62.36
CA TRP A 3 8.93 -5.99 61.65
C TRP A 3 8.74 -5.12 60.41
N GLY A 4 9.61 -4.12 60.22
CA GLY A 4 9.55 -3.22 59.04
C GLY A 4 10.02 -3.87 57.72
N SER A 5 10.96 -4.80 57.76
CA SER A 5 11.54 -5.40 56.56
C SER A 5 10.53 -6.19 55.70
N PRO A 6 9.72 -7.13 56.25
CA PRO A 6 8.80 -7.94 55.42
C PRO A 6 7.66 -7.08 54.81
N VAL A 7 7.17 -6.07 55.57
CA VAL A 7 6.08 -5.20 55.08
C VAL A 7 6.58 -4.31 53.92
N ILE A 8 7.78 -3.71 54.06
CA ILE A 8 8.36 -2.90 53.02
C ILE A 8 8.62 -3.75 51.76
N TYR A 9 9.14 -4.98 51.94
CA TYR A 9 9.36 -5.91 50.83
C TYR A 9 8.07 -6.26 50.11
N THR A 10 7.00 -6.56 50.83
CA THR A 10 5.67 -6.83 50.26
C THR A 10 5.13 -5.64 49.45
N ILE A 11 5.24 -4.43 49.99
CA ILE A 11 4.80 -3.20 49.30
C ILE A 11 5.60 -3.00 48.00
N VAL A 12 6.92 -3.17 48.04
CA VAL A 12 7.78 -3.03 46.85
C VAL A 12 7.42 -4.06 45.79
N VAL A 13 7.18 -5.31 46.17
CA VAL A 13 6.79 -6.38 45.23
C VAL A 13 5.43 -6.08 44.63
N VAL A 14 4.44 -5.68 45.40
CA VAL A 14 3.08 -5.31 44.90
C VAL A 14 3.18 -4.12 43.95
N ALA A 15 3.95 -3.09 44.29
CA ALA A 15 4.17 -1.93 43.43
C ALA A 15 4.85 -2.33 42.09
N ALA A 16 5.87 -3.18 42.16
CA ALA A 16 6.56 -3.68 40.96
C ALA A 16 5.63 -4.48 40.03
N VAL A 17 4.77 -5.35 40.61
CA VAL A 17 3.77 -6.12 39.84
C VAL A 17 2.73 -5.19 39.23
N ALA A 18 2.26 -4.19 39.93
CA ALA A 18 1.29 -3.20 39.45
C ALA A 18 1.88 -2.40 38.28
N ILE A 19 3.12 -1.89 38.41
CA ILE A 19 3.83 -1.17 37.35
C ILE A 19 4.04 -2.07 36.12
N MET A 20 4.43 -3.34 36.33
CA MET A 20 4.57 -4.31 35.27
C MET A 20 3.24 -4.56 34.54
N GLY A 21 2.14 -4.71 35.26
CA GLY A 21 0.80 -4.88 34.70
C GLY A 21 0.37 -3.69 33.83
N VAL A 22 0.56 -2.46 34.31
CA VAL A 22 0.29 -1.25 33.56
C VAL A 22 1.16 -1.16 32.30
N TYR A 23 2.44 -1.48 32.42
CA TYR A 23 3.37 -1.49 31.31
C TYR A 23 2.96 -2.50 30.22
N VAL A 24 2.61 -3.73 30.61
CA VAL A 24 2.16 -4.78 29.68
C VAL A 24 0.85 -4.37 28.99
N SER A 25 -0.12 -3.84 29.75
CA SER A 25 -1.39 -3.37 29.20
C SER A 25 -1.20 -2.23 28.19
N TRP A 26 -0.38 -1.25 28.51
CA TRP A 26 -0.06 -0.15 27.59
C TRP A 26 0.62 -0.66 26.32
N ARG A 27 1.49 -1.65 26.46
CA ARG A 27 2.22 -2.27 25.35
C ARG A 27 1.31 -3.08 24.44
N ALA A 28 0.39 -3.88 25.02
CA ALA A 28 -0.61 -4.63 24.28
C ALA A 28 -1.50 -3.70 23.45
N GLY A 29 -2.04 -2.64 24.04
CA GLY A 29 -2.84 -1.66 23.32
C GLY A 29 -2.09 -0.90 22.22
N ARG A 30 -0.76 -0.82 22.27
CA ARG A 30 0.03 -0.29 21.16
C ARG A 30 0.10 -1.28 20.00
N LEU A 31 0.26 -2.58 20.27
CA LEU A 31 0.27 -3.63 19.25
C LEU A 31 -1.09 -3.75 18.56
N ASP A 32 -2.18 -3.68 19.30
CA ASP A 32 -3.54 -3.70 18.75
C ASP A 32 -3.77 -2.54 17.78
N ARG A 33 -3.30 -1.33 18.13
CA ARG A 33 -3.37 -0.18 17.22
C ARG A 33 -2.54 -0.36 15.94
N LEU A 34 -1.39 -1.04 16.02
CA LEU A 34 -0.59 -1.34 14.83
C LEU A 34 -1.27 -2.38 13.93
N HIS A 35 -1.91 -3.41 14.51
CA HIS A 35 -2.69 -4.37 13.74
C HIS A 35 -3.89 -3.71 13.06
N ALA A 36 -4.67 -2.91 13.78
CA ALA A 36 -5.80 -2.18 13.20
C ALA A 36 -5.35 -1.23 12.07
N ARG A 37 -4.21 -0.56 12.24
CA ARG A 37 -3.63 0.29 11.18
C ARG A 37 -3.19 -0.52 9.97
N LEU A 38 -2.58 -1.69 10.18
CA LEU A 38 -2.17 -2.58 9.10
C LEU A 38 -3.37 -3.09 8.30
N GLU A 39 -4.42 -3.54 9.00
CA GLU A 39 -5.67 -4.01 8.38
C GLU A 39 -6.36 -2.89 7.58
N ALA A 40 -6.45 -1.69 8.15
CA ALA A 40 -7.00 -0.53 7.45
C ALA A 40 -6.19 -0.17 6.20
N ALA A 41 -4.86 -0.20 6.28
CA ALA A 41 -3.98 0.07 5.16
C ALA A 41 -4.09 -1.03 4.08
N ARG A 42 -4.25 -2.30 4.47
CA ARG A 42 -4.51 -3.42 3.54
C ARG A 42 -5.82 -3.22 2.81
N SER A 43 -6.91 -2.95 3.53
CA SER A 43 -8.22 -2.72 2.91
C SER A 43 -8.22 -1.51 1.95
N ALA A 44 -7.48 -0.46 2.29
CA ALA A 44 -7.33 0.71 1.41
C ALA A 44 -6.55 0.37 0.13
N LEU A 45 -5.51 -0.47 0.24
CA LEU A 45 -4.76 -0.96 -0.92
C LEU A 45 -5.65 -1.84 -1.82
N ASP A 46 -6.35 -2.81 -1.25
CA ASP A 46 -7.26 -3.70 -2.00
C ASP A 46 -8.36 -2.89 -2.73
N ALA A 47 -8.92 -1.87 -2.08
CA ALA A 47 -9.89 -0.98 -2.71
C ALA A 47 -9.30 -0.16 -3.86
N ALA A 48 -8.06 0.34 -3.72
CA ALA A 48 -7.38 1.09 -4.77
C ALA A 48 -7.04 0.19 -5.98
N LEU A 49 -6.58 -1.03 -5.75
CA LEU A 49 -6.30 -2.02 -6.79
C LEU A 49 -7.58 -2.38 -7.57
N LEU A 50 -8.67 -2.64 -6.85
CA LEU A 50 -9.98 -2.93 -7.46
C LEU A 50 -10.48 -1.75 -8.30
N ARG A 51 -10.35 -0.50 -7.81
CA ARG A 51 -10.73 0.67 -8.57
C ARG A 51 -9.91 0.79 -9.86
N ARG A 52 -8.56 0.67 -9.78
CA ARG A 52 -7.70 0.74 -10.95
C ARG A 52 -8.05 -0.30 -12.01
N SER A 53 -8.26 -1.56 -11.63
CA SER A 53 -8.65 -2.62 -12.55
C SER A 53 -10.03 -2.38 -13.16
N SER A 54 -10.98 -1.79 -12.41
CA SER A 54 -12.31 -1.46 -12.92
C SER A 54 -12.28 -0.35 -13.97
N VAL A 55 -11.53 0.72 -13.73
CA VAL A 55 -11.36 1.82 -14.70
C VAL A 55 -10.58 1.35 -15.94
N ALA A 56 -9.59 0.46 -15.76
CA ALA A 56 -8.87 -0.16 -16.87
C ALA A 56 -9.79 -1.00 -17.78
N LEU A 57 -10.73 -1.76 -17.19
CA LEU A 57 -11.76 -2.49 -17.94
C LEU A 57 -12.71 -1.55 -18.68
N GLU A 58 -13.08 -0.44 -18.06
CA GLU A 58 -13.88 0.60 -18.69
C GLU A 58 -13.18 1.19 -19.91
N LEU A 59 -11.90 1.54 -19.79
CA LEU A 59 -11.07 1.98 -20.91
C LEU A 59 -10.97 0.93 -22.01
N ALA A 60 -10.78 -0.34 -21.66
CA ALA A 60 -10.72 -1.43 -22.64
C ALA A 60 -12.05 -1.61 -23.42
N SER A 61 -13.17 -1.31 -22.79
CA SER A 61 -14.51 -1.43 -23.40
C SER A 61 -15.04 -0.16 -24.06
N SER A 62 -14.36 0.97 -23.90
CA SER A 62 -14.81 2.29 -24.36
C SER A 62 -14.82 2.48 -25.87
N GLY A 63 -14.13 1.60 -26.63
CA GLY A 63 -13.91 1.76 -28.06
C GLY A 63 -12.84 2.78 -28.43
N LEU A 64 -12.11 3.31 -27.46
CA LEU A 64 -11.02 4.26 -27.66
C LEU A 64 -9.72 3.60 -28.10
N LEU A 65 -9.61 2.30 -27.87
CA LEU A 65 -8.43 1.48 -28.20
C LEU A 65 -8.70 0.63 -29.43
N ASP A 66 -7.66 0.25 -30.16
CA ASP A 66 -7.79 -0.77 -31.18
C ASP A 66 -8.18 -2.13 -30.55
N PRO A 67 -8.82 -3.03 -31.30
CA PRO A 67 -9.35 -4.28 -30.74
C PRO A 67 -8.32 -5.18 -30.09
N ALA A 68 -7.09 -5.20 -30.57
CA ALA A 68 -6.02 -6.03 -29.99
C ALA A 68 -5.55 -5.46 -28.65
N THR A 69 -5.33 -4.17 -28.58
CA THR A 69 -4.97 -3.46 -27.35
C THR A 69 -6.11 -3.54 -26.32
N SER A 70 -7.38 -3.38 -26.73
CA SER A 70 -8.54 -3.54 -25.87
C SER A 70 -8.58 -4.93 -25.23
N LEU A 71 -8.36 -5.98 -26.01
CA LEU A 71 -8.39 -7.35 -25.52
C LEU A 71 -7.25 -7.63 -24.52
N LEU A 72 -6.04 -7.16 -24.83
CA LEU A 72 -4.88 -7.31 -23.94
C LEU A 72 -5.08 -6.58 -22.61
N LEU A 73 -5.57 -5.34 -22.66
CA LEU A 73 -5.84 -4.56 -21.45
C LEU A 73 -6.98 -5.18 -20.64
N ALA A 74 -8.05 -5.63 -21.29
CA ALA A 74 -9.16 -6.29 -20.61
C ALA A 74 -8.70 -7.59 -19.92
N GLY A 75 -7.86 -8.39 -20.57
CA GLY A 75 -7.26 -9.59 -19.98
C GLY A 75 -6.45 -9.28 -18.75
N ALA A 76 -5.49 -8.36 -18.85
CA ALA A 76 -4.64 -7.96 -17.72
C ALA A 76 -5.47 -7.39 -16.54
N ALA A 77 -6.48 -6.56 -16.83
CA ALA A 77 -7.35 -6.00 -15.80
C ALA A 77 -8.26 -7.06 -15.15
N HIS A 78 -8.71 -8.03 -15.92
CA HIS A 78 -9.48 -9.17 -15.40
C HIS A 78 -8.63 -10.05 -14.48
N ASP A 79 -7.40 -10.37 -14.88
CA ASP A 79 -6.47 -11.20 -14.10
C ASP A 79 -6.12 -10.51 -12.78
N ALA A 80 -5.78 -9.21 -12.81
CA ALA A 80 -5.53 -8.41 -11.62
C ALA A 80 -6.73 -8.41 -10.67
N ARG A 81 -7.95 -8.22 -11.19
CA ARG A 81 -9.18 -8.21 -10.39
C ARG A 81 -9.52 -9.57 -9.78
N SER A 82 -9.20 -10.66 -10.48
CA SER A 82 -9.54 -12.03 -10.07
C SER A 82 -8.53 -12.63 -9.11
N ALA A 83 -7.33 -12.07 -9.02
CA ALA A 83 -6.26 -12.55 -8.17
C ALA A 83 -6.63 -12.35 -6.69
N GLN A 84 -6.82 -13.45 -5.97
CA GLN A 84 -7.05 -13.44 -4.51
C GLN A 84 -5.77 -13.72 -3.73
N THR A 85 -4.84 -14.45 -4.33
CA THR A 85 -3.52 -14.78 -3.81
C THR A 85 -2.50 -14.36 -4.86
N ASP A 86 -1.28 -13.98 -4.43
CA ASP A 86 -0.21 -13.56 -5.34
C ASP A 86 -0.62 -12.43 -6.30
N GLN A 87 -1.26 -11.40 -5.75
CA GLN A 87 -1.75 -10.24 -6.51
C GLN A 87 -0.63 -9.43 -7.19
N GLU A 88 0.61 -9.53 -6.73
CA GLU A 88 1.72 -8.69 -7.18
C GLU A 88 2.03 -8.85 -8.66
N LEU A 89 2.01 -10.09 -9.16
CA LEU A 89 2.32 -10.35 -10.58
C LEU A 89 1.19 -9.86 -11.50
N PRO A 90 -0.10 -10.21 -11.31
CA PRO A 90 -1.19 -9.67 -12.14
C PRO A 90 -1.30 -8.14 -12.08
N GLU A 91 -1.06 -7.53 -10.93
CA GLU A 91 -1.09 -6.07 -10.77
C GLU A 91 0.10 -5.38 -11.50
N SER A 92 1.27 -6.01 -11.52
CA SER A 92 2.42 -5.57 -12.29
C SER A 92 2.19 -5.73 -13.81
N ASP A 93 1.50 -6.82 -14.21
CA ASP A 93 1.12 -7.05 -15.60
C ASP A 93 0.11 -6.00 -16.09
N LEU A 94 -0.88 -5.66 -15.27
CA LEU A 94 -1.80 -4.57 -15.56
C LEU A 94 -1.05 -3.23 -15.71
N THR A 95 -0.08 -2.95 -14.85
CA THR A 95 0.71 -1.72 -14.96
C THR A 95 1.49 -1.68 -16.27
N ARG A 96 2.08 -2.82 -16.69
CA ARG A 96 2.80 -2.91 -17.97
C ARG A 96 1.86 -2.73 -19.17
N ALA A 97 0.65 -3.32 -19.12
CA ALA A 97 -0.35 -3.14 -20.16
C ALA A 97 -0.78 -1.67 -20.28
N LEU A 98 -1.09 -1.01 -19.16
CA LEU A 98 -1.42 0.41 -19.13
C LEU A 98 -0.29 1.28 -19.65
N ARG A 99 0.96 1.02 -19.25
CA ARG A 99 2.13 1.73 -19.74
C ARG A 99 2.30 1.59 -21.27
N ALA A 100 2.04 0.40 -21.81
CA ALA A 100 2.08 0.17 -23.25
C ALA A 100 1.02 0.97 -24.00
N VAL A 101 -0.19 1.12 -23.42
CA VAL A 101 -1.26 1.95 -24.00
C VAL A 101 -0.87 3.43 -23.97
N PHE A 102 -0.45 3.96 -22.83
CA PHE A 102 -0.08 5.37 -22.68
C PHE A 102 1.20 5.76 -23.45
N GLY A 103 2.10 4.81 -23.65
CA GLY A 103 3.36 4.99 -24.38
C GLY A 103 3.19 4.99 -25.90
N GLN A 104 2.00 4.74 -26.45
CA GLN A 104 1.76 4.79 -27.89
C GLN A 104 1.86 6.23 -28.40
N PRO A 105 2.70 6.51 -29.43
CA PRO A 105 2.80 7.85 -29.99
C PRO A 105 1.45 8.35 -30.53
N GLY A 106 1.05 9.54 -30.11
CA GLY A 106 -0.19 10.13 -30.53
C GLY A 106 -1.46 9.63 -29.82
N PHE A 107 -1.37 8.67 -28.90
CA PHE A 107 -2.52 8.14 -28.18
C PHE A 107 -3.34 9.26 -27.51
N ARG A 108 -2.70 10.12 -26.71
CA ARG A 108 -3.39 11.27 -26.07
C ARG A 108 -3.97 12.25 -27.09
N ALA A 109 -3.27 12.48 -28.20
CA ALA A 109 -3.76 13.39 -29.25
C ALA A 109 -4.97 12.81 -30.00
N SER A 110 -5.04 11.49 -30.19
CA SER A 110 -6.19 10.84 -30.81
C SER A 110 -7.46 10.88 -29.93
N LEU A 111 -7.28 10.94 -28.62
CA LEU A 111 -8.37 10.95 -27.64
C LEU A 111 -9.01 12.34 -27.47
N GLY A 112 -8.25 13.42 -27.72
CA GLY A 112 -8.73 14.81 -27.54
C GLY A 112 -9.92 15.22 -28.42
N GLN A 113 -10.38 14.34 -29.31
CA GLN A 113 -11.55 14.53 -30.17
C GLN A 113 -12.77 13.68 -29.74
N THR A 114 -12.60 12.82 -28.73
CA THR A 114 -13.67 11.92 -28.28
C THR A 114 -14.22 12.39 -26.94
N GLU A 115 -15.53 12.64 -26.90
CA GLU A 115 -16.23 13.07 -25.70
C GLU A 115 -16.08 11.99 -24.59
N GLY A 116 -15.74 12.43 -23.37
CA GLY A 116 -15.56 11.54 -22.23
C GLY A 116 -14.21 10.82 -22.14
N ALA A 117 -13.38 10.84 -23.20
CA ALA A 117 -12.10 10.15 -23.20
C ALA A 117 -11.10 10.74 -22.19
N GLU A 118 -11.04 12.06 -22.11
CA GLU A 118 -10.14 12.78 -21.20
C GLU A 118 -10.54 12.60 -19.73
N GLU A 119 -11.84 12.53 -19.45
CA GLU A 119 -12.36 12.20 -18.12
C GLU A 119 -11.92 10.79 -17.68
N LEU A 120 -12.10 9.81 -18.55
CA LEU A 120 -11.73 8.42 -18.27
C LEU A 120 -10.21 8.25 -18.06
N LEU A 121 -9.39 8.94 -18.83
CA LEU A 121 -7.94 8.94 -18.63
C LEU A 121 -7.54 9.59 -17.31
N THR A 122 -8.14 10.72 -16.97
CA THR A 122 -7.90 11.42 -15.71
C THR A 122 -8.30 10.53 -14.52
N GLU A 123 -9.43 9.81 -14.63
CA GLU A 123 -9.86 8.85 -13.62
C GLU A 123 -8.88 7.70 -13.48
N LEU A 124 -8.37 7.16 -14.57
CA LEU A 124 -7.38 6.07 -14.55
C LEU A 124 -6.06 6.51 -13.94
N GLU A 125 -5.57 7.70 -14.30
CA GLU A 125 -4.35 8.29 -13.70
C GLU A 125 -4.55 8.51 -12.19
N GLY A 126 -5.70 9.02 -11.78
CA GLY A 126 -6.08 9.16 -10.39
C GLY A 126 -6.12 7.84 -9.64
N ALA A 127 -6.72 6.80 -10.24
CA ALA A 127 -6.76 5.47 -9.67
C ALA A 127 -5.36 4.84 -9.53
N ALA A 128 -4.49 5.01 -10.53
CA ALA A 128 -3.11 4.55 -10.47
C ALA A 128 -2.31 5.27 -9.38
N HIS A 129 -2.49 6.57 -9.23
CA HIS A 129 -1.87 7.35 -8.16
C HIS A 129 -2.36 6.91 -6.77
N GLN A 130 -3.65 6.58 -6.64
CA GLN A 130 -4.19 6.02 -5.39
C GLN A 130 -3.54 4.68 -5.02
N VAL A 131 -3.27 3.79 -6.00
CA VAL A 131 -2.54 2.54 -5.77
C VAL A 131 -1.13 2.81 -5.25
N PHE A 132 -0.40 3.73 -5.87
CA PHE A 132 0.93 4.14 -5.41
C PHE A 132 0.92 4.60 -3.95
N LEU A 133 -0.01 5.48 -3.58
CA LEU A 133 -0.12 5.98 -2.21
C LEU A 133 -0.53 4.87 -1.22
N ALA A 134 -1.55 4.08 -1.58
CA ALA A 134 -2.05 3.01 -0.73
C ALA A 134 -0.97 1.94 -0.47
N ARG A 135 -0.21 1.55 -1.49
CA ARG A 135 0.93 0.64 -1.36
C ARG A 135 2.00 1.20 -0.41
N LYS A 136 2.34 2.47 -0.57
CA LYS A 136 3.30 3.14 0.32
C LYS A 136 2.83 3.10 1.78
N PHE A 137 1.57 3.46 2.05
CA PHE A 137 1.01 3.42 3.41
C PHE A 137 0.93 2.01 3.97
N TYR A 138 0.58 1.01 3.15
CA TYR A 138 0.59 -0.39 3.56
C TYR A 138 2.01 -0.84 3.94
N ASN A 139 3.00 -0.59 3.09
CA ASN A 139 4.39 -0.97 3.36
C ASN A 139 4.97 -0.25 4.58
N ASP A 140 4.60 1.01 4.84
CA ASP A 140 4.96 1.73 6.06
C ASP A 140 4.33 1.07 7.30
N ALA A 141 3.07 0.63 7.21
CA ALA A 141 2.39 -0.09 8.30
C ALA A 141 3.03 -1.47 8.55
N VAL A 142 3.44 -2.19 7.51
CA VAL A 142 4.21 -3.44 7.59
C VAL A 142 5.54 -3.19 8.31
N ALA A 143 6.31 -2.20 7.89
CA ALA A 143 7.60 -1.85 8.51
C ALA A 143 7.44 -1.51 10.00
N ALA A 144 6.45 -0.70 10.36
CA ALA A 144 6.16 -0.33 11.74
C ALA A 144 5.77 -1.55 12.59
N THR A 145 4.97 -2.47 12.04
CA THR A 145 4.53 -3.70 12.72
C THR A 145 5.71 -4.64 12.93
N ARG A 146 6.53 -4.87 11.90
CA ARG A 146 7.77 -5.68 12.01
C ARG A 146 8.72 -5.10 13.06
N ALA A 147 8.99 -3.79 13.03
CA ALA A 147 9.85 -3.12 14.00
C ALA A 147 9.32 -3.25 15.45
N ALA A 148 8.01 -3.17 15.65
CA ALA A 148 7.41 -3.36 16.99
C ALA A 148 7.58 -4.79 17.51
N ARG A 149 7.47 -5.79 16.64
CA ARG A 149 7.63 -7.21 16.99
C ARG A 149 9.07 -7.61 17.29
N HIS A 150 10.05 -6.98 16.63
CA HIS A 150 11.48 -7.25 16.85
C HIS A 150 12.03 -6.73 18.18
N ARG A 151 11.27 -5.91 18.92
CA ARG A 151 11.73 -5.40 20.21
C ARG A 151 11.85 -6.51 21.25
N PRO A 152 12.96 -6.59 22.04
CA PRO A 152 13.27 -7.73 22.91
C PRO A 152 12.17 -8.01 23.94
N LEU A 153 11.52 -6.99 24.48
CA LEU A 153 10.44 -7.14 25.45
C LEU A 153 9.14 -7.72 24.83
N ALA A 154 8.85 -7.38 23.56
CA ALA A 154 7.71 -7.97 22.85
C ALA A 154 7.91 -9.47 22.63
N ARG A 155 9.16 -9.87 22.35
CA ARG A 155 9.56 -11.27 22.20
C ARG A 155 9.53 -12.03 23.52
N LEU A 156 10.07 -11.44 24.60
CA LEU A 156 10.13 -12.05 25.93
C LEU A 156 8.73 -12.32 26.49
N LEU A 157 7.80 -11.38 26.33
CA LEU A 157 6.44 -11.46 26.86
C LEU A 157 5.47 -12.14 25.87
N ARG A 158 5.94 -12.62 24.71
CA ARG A 158 5.12 -13.22 23.65
C ARG A 158 3.86 -12.41 23.29
N LEU A 159 3.91 -11.09 23.42
CA LEU A 159 2.76 -10.18 23.22
C LEU A 159 2.24 -10.18 21.77
N ALA A 160 3.07 -10.63 20.82
CA ALA A 160 2.72 -10.64 19.40
C ALA A 160 2.00 -11.94 18.95
N GLY A 161 1.80 -12.92 19.86
CA GLY A 161 1.25 -14.23 19.47
C GLY A 161 2.11 -14.97 18.45
N GLY A 162 1.56 -16.02 17.83
CA GLY A 162 2.20 -16.83 16.77
C GLY A 162 1.83 -16.42 15.35
N ALA A 163 1.16 -15.26 15.13
CA ALA A 163 0.76 -14.82 13.80
C ALA A 163 1.98 -14.56 12.90
N PRO A 164 1.96 -14.94 11.61
CA PRO A 164 3.04 -14.68 10.68
C PRO A 164 3.35 -13.18 10.60
N LEU A 165 4.59 -12.85 10.22
CA LEU A 165 4.96 -11.46 9.97
C LEU A 165 4.27 -11.00 8.67
N PRO A 166 3.71 -9.79 8.65
CA PRO A 166 3.17 -9.24 7.40
C PRO A 166 4.29 -9.05 6.38
N GLU A 167 3.96 -9.29 5.11
CA GLU A 167 4.87 -9.14 3.99
C GLU A 167 4.67 -7.78 3.32
N PHE A 168 5.72 -7.26 2.70
CA PHE A 168 5.63 -6.06 1.86
C PHE A 168 4.87 -6.40 0.59
N PHE A 169 4.20 -5.42 0.02
CA PHE A 169 3.54 -5.54 -1.27
C PHE A 169 4.39 -4.82 -2.33
N GLU A 170 4.97 -5.60 -3.25
CA GLU A 170 5.91 -5.11 -4.25
C GLU A 170 5.35 -5.29 -5.66
N ILE A 171 4.94 -4.18 -6.27
CA ILE A 171 4.46 -4.13 -7.65
C ILE A 171 5.13 -3.00 -8.42
N GLU A 172 5.15 -3.13 -9.75
CA GLU A 172 5.36 -1.99 -10.62
C GLU A 172 4.10 -1.11 -10.62
N ASP A 173 4.17 0.10 -10.09
CA ASP A 173 3.02 1.00 -9.97
C ASP A 173 3.19 2.34 -10.70
N SER A 174 4.34 2.58 -11.34
CA SER A 174 4.59 3.77 -12.15
C SER A 174 4.03 3.61 -13.54
N LEU A 175 3.07 4.46 -13.94
CA LEU A 175 2.58 4.55 -15.32
C LEU A 175 3.59 5.24 -16.25
N VAL A 176 4.53 6.02 -15.69
CA VAL A 176 5.61 6.69 -16.41
C VAL A 176 6.85 5.81 -16.34
N GLY A 177 7.43 5.45 -17.47
CA GLY A 177 8.67 4.65 -17.53
C GLY A 177 9.84 5.39 -16.88
N PRO A 178 10.88 4.68 -16.39
CA PRO A 178 12.03 5.29 -15.74
C PRO A 178 12.86 6.26 -16.61
N GLY A 179 12.53 6.37 -17.90
CA GLY A 179 13.18 7.31 -18.84
C GLY A 179 12.53 8.69 -18.93
N ASP A 180 11.31 8.88 -18.47
CA ASP A 180 10.55 10.13 -18.68
C ASP A 180 10.54 11.06 -17.46
N ALA A 181 10.99 10.58 -16.32
CA ALA A 181 11.10 11.36 -15.08
C ALA A 181 12.23 12.42 -15.09
N GLY A 182 13.06 12.44 -16.15
CA GLY A 182 14.25 13.30 -16.24
C GLY A 182 14.09 14.56 -17.08
N GLN A 183 13.01 14.75 -17.84
CA GLN A 183 12.88 15.88 -18.78
C GLN A 183 12.08 17.08 -18.27
N GLY A 184 11.56 17.02 -17.06
CA GLY A 184 10.75 18.12 -16.46
C GLY A 184 11.50 19.09 -15.56
N ALA A 185 12.79 18.95 -15.34
CA ALA A 185 13.56 19.73 -14.35
C ALA A 185 14.63 20.65 -14.95
N ASP A 186 14.49 21.08 -16.19
CA ASP A 186 15.34 22.16 -16.72
C ASP A 186 14.67 23.52 -16.46
N MET A 187 14.81 24.00 -15.24
CA MET A 187 14.50 25.38 -14.90
C MET A 187 15.61 26.28 -15.44
N PRO A 188 15.29 27.26 -16.30
CA PRO A 188 16.28 28.21 -16.78
C PRO A 188 16.80 29.03 -15.60
N HIS A 189 18.10 28.95 -15.35
CA HIS A 189 18.82 29.85 -14.45
C HIS A 189 18.67 31.26 -14.98
N LEU A 190 17.85 32.07 -14.30
CA LEU A 190 17.85 33.52 -14.46
C LEU A 190 19.13 34.06 -13.80
N THR A 191 20.17 34.24 -14.61
CA THR A 191 21.27 35.14 -14.32
C THR A 191 20.82 36.55 -14.72
N GLY A 192 20.76 37.45 -13.77
CA GLY A 192 20.58 38.88 -13.87
C GLY A 192 20.90 39.53 -12.54
#